data_d92c9fc65415c5f82e9ff9d1fefa0c51
#
_entry.id   d92c9fc65415c5f82e9ff9d1fefa0c51
#
_cell.length_a   1.000
_cell.length_b   1.000
_cell.length_c   1.000
_cell.angle_alpha   90.00
_cell.angle_beta   90.00
_cell.angle_gamma   90.00
#
_symmetry.space_group_name_H-M   'P 1'
#
loop_
_entity.id
_entity.type
_entity.pdbx_description
1 polymer ?
#
loop_
_entity_poly.entity_id
_entity_poly.type
_entity_poly.pdbx_seq_one_letter_code
_entity_poly.pdbx_strand_id
1 'polypeptide(L)'
;MTSPQNLFVTCAPGVEPFLDAELEALRISKRERQVGGVSFEGGWRDIWRANLELRTAIRVLSRVGRFRARDADELYRGAMKVDWSRFLGPESTIAVRGQTRDSELDHTLFVAQRVKDAVCDQLRERTGVRPSVDKNSPTLRIHAHIFKDRCTL
;
A
#
# COMPACT_ATOMS: atom_id res chain seq x y z
N MET A 1 -9.08 -10.71 -17.01
CA MET A 1 -7.69 -10.93 -16.56
C MET A 1 -7.22 -9.67 -15.86
N THR A 2 -6.98 -9.73 -14.60
CA THR A 2 -6.47 -8.60 -13.82
C THR A 2 -5.01 -8.36 -14.18
N SER A 3 -4.67 -7.14 -14.56
CA SER A 3 -3.29 -6.75 -14.85
C SER A 3 -2.38 -7.08 -13.65
N PRO A 4 -1.12 -7.48 -13.88
CA PRO A 4 -0.18 -7.74 -12.79
C PRO A 4 -0.05 -6.49 -11.90
N GLN A 5 -0.03 -6.72 -10.60
CA GLN A 5 0.13 -5.69 -9.57
C GLN A 5 1.57 -5.68 -9.09
N ASN A 6 2.06 -4.52 -8.69
CA ASN A 6 3.32 -4.40 -7.99
C ASN A 6 3.09 -4.76 -6.52
N LEU A 7 3.65 -5.87 -6.09
CA LEU A 7 3.51 -6.40 -4.73
C LEU A 7 4.79 -6.19 -3.94
N PHE A 8 4.64 -6.00 -2.64
CA PHE A 8 5.75 -5.92 -1.71
C PHE A 8 5.44 -6.75 -0.46
N VAL A 9 6.29 -7.71 -0.18
CA VAL A 9 6.17 -8.51 1.04
C VAL A 9 7.18 -8.00 2.05
N THR A 10 6.68 -7.60 3.22
CA THR A 10 7.54 -7.11 4.30
C THR A 10 8.06 -8.25 5.16
N CYS A 11 9.26 -8.09 5.69
CA CYS A 11 9.86 -9.01 6.67
C CYS A 11 10.65 -8.24 7.73
N ALA A 12 11.15 -8.95 8.73
CA ALA A 12 12.07 -8.39 9.69
C ALA A 12 13.42 -8.05 9.03
N PRO A 13 14.14 -7.03 9.51
CA PRO A 13 15.47 -6.68 9.00
C PRO A 13 16.43 -7.87 9.05
N GLY A 14 17.14 -8.13 7.94
CA GLY A 14 18.08 -9.25 7.80
C GLY A 14 17.43 -10.57 7.36
N VAL A 15 16.10 -10.63 7.26
CA VAL A 15 15.35 -11.84 6.83
C VAL A 15 15.07 -11.84 5.33
N GLU A 16 15.36 -10.75 4.62
CA GLU A 16 15.09 -10.60 3.19
C GLU A 16 15.63 -11.75 2.32
N PRO A 17 16.83 -12.32 2.54
CA PRO A 17 17.33 -13.45 1.76
C PRO A 17 16.47 -14.71 1.92
N PHE A 18 15.97 -14.95 3.14
CA PHE A 18 15.12 -16.12 3.43
C PHE A 18 13.74 -15.95 2.80
N LEU A 19 13.15 -14.75 2.89
CA LEU A 19 11.89 -14.42 2.22
C LEU A 19 12.01 -14.57 0.70
N ASP A 20 13.11 -14.10 0.11
CA ASP A 20 13.35 -14.25 -1.33
C ASP A 20 13.44 -15.72 -1.74
N ALA A 21 14.11 -16.57 -0.95
CA ALA A 21 14.18 -18.00 -1.18
C ALA A 21 12.79 -18.69 -1.08
N GLU A 22 11.96 -18.28 -0.15
CA GLU A 22 10.56 -18.76 -0.05
C GLU A 22 9.75 -18.37 -1.29
N LEU A 23 9.86 -17.12 -1.75
CA LEU A 23 9.20 -16.65 -2.96
C LEU A 23 9.71 -17.38 -4.22
N GLU A 24 11.00 -17.71 -4.26
CA GLU A 24 11.56 -18.54 -5.32
C GLU A 24 10.96 -19.96 -5.34
N ALA A 25 10.83 -20.58 -4.18
CA ALA A 25 10.18 -21.88 -4.03
C ALA A 25 8.72 -21.86 -4.51
N LEU A 26 8.02 -20.74 -4.35
CA LEU A 26 6.69 -20.51 -4.91
C LEU A 26 6.69 -20.23 -6.43
N ARG A 27 7.86 -20.26 -7.09
CA ARG A 27 8.03 -19.96 -8.52
C ARG A 27 7.57 -18.55 -8.91
N ILE A 28 7.65 -17.61 -7.99
CA ILE A 28 7.40 -16.19 -8.26
C ILE A 28 8.64 -15.62 -8.94
N SER A 29 8.48 -15.10 -10.14
CA SER A 29 9.55 -14.49 -10.93
C SER A 29 9.68 -12.98 -10.68
N LYS A 30 10.73 -12.35 -11.24
CA LYS A 30 10.97 -10.90 -11.18
C LYS A 30 10.96 -10.35 -9.76
N ARG A 31 11.62 -11.05 -8.85
CA ARG A 31 11.76 -10.63 -7.45
C ARG A 31 12.93 -9.67 -7.31
N GLU A 32 12.76 -8.67 -6.47
CA GLU A 32 13.80 -7.71 -6.10
C GLU A 32 13.84 -7.54 -4.59
N ARG A 33 14.97 -7.88 -3.98
CA ARG A 33 15.21 -7.64 -2.56
C ARG A 33 15.40 -6.15 -2.31
N GLN A 34 14.70 -5.65 -1.32
CA GLN A 34 14.80 -4.27 -0.83
C GLN A 34 14.93 -4.30 0.69
N VAL A 35 15.34 -3.18 1.28
CA VAL A 35 15.38 -3.08 2.75
C VAL A 35 13.98 -3.31 3.33
N GLY A 36 13.86 -4.30 4.20
CA GLY A 36 12.61 -4.64 4.88
C GLY A 36 11.65 -5.53 4.09
N GLY A 37 12.08 -6.08 2.93
CA GLY A 37 11.23 -7.01 2.18
C GLY A 37 11.66 -7.30 0.74
N VAL A 38 10.73 -7.90 0.00
CA VAL A 38 10.94 -8.28 -1.40
C VAL A 38 9.77 -7.78 -2.24
N SER A 39 10.06 -7.10 -3.35
CA SER A 39 9.05 -6.72 -4.34
C SER A 39 8.97 -7.73 -5.48
N PHE A 40 7.80 -7.88 -6.06
CA PHE A 40 7.57 -8.69 -7.26
C PHE A 40 6.29 -8.26 -7.98
N GLU A 41 6.12 -8.70 -9.22
CA GLU A 41 4.88 -8.52 -9.97
C GLU A 41 4.03 -9.79 -9.88
N GLY A 42 2.75 -9.67 -9.57
CA GLY A 42 1.85 -10.80 -9.43
C GLY A 42 0.37 -10.44 -9.47
N GLY A 43 -0.48 -11.46 -9.54
CA GLY A 43 -1.93 -11.34 -9.50
C GLY A 43 -2.52 -11.75 -8.15
N TRP A 44 -3.85 -11.82 -8.09
CA TRP A 44 -4.57 -12.23 -6.87
C TRP A 44 -4.16 -13.63 -6.39
N ARG A 45 -3.89 -14.54 -7.30
CA ARG A 45 -3.42 -15.89 -6.95
C ARG A 45 -2.08 -15.84 -6.21
N ASP A 46 -1.17 -14.98 -6.63
CA ASP A 46 0.15 -14.84 -6.00
C ASP A 46 0.02 -14.16 -4.62
N ILE A 47 -0.90 -13.20 -4.48
CA ILE A 47 -1.23 -12.60 -3.19
C ILE A 47 -1.75 -13.68 -2.21
N TRP A 48 -2.69 -14.51 -2.64
CA TRP A 48 -3.24 -15.58 -1.79
C TRP A 48 -2.18 -16.60 -1.41
N ARG A 49 -1.38 -17.04 -2.38
CA ARG A 49 -0.27 -17.98 -2.13
C ARG A 49 0.75 -17.39 -1.16
N ALA A 50 1.15 -16.15 -1.36
CA ALA A 50 2.08 -15.47 -0.47
C ALA A 50 1.54 -15.39 0.97
N ASN A 51 0.25 -15.10 1.16
CA ASN A 51 -0.35 -15.07 2.49
C ASN A 51 -0.46 -16.46 3.14
N LEU A 52 -0.64 -17.52 2.37
CA LEU A 52 -0.83 -18.88 2.89
C LEU A 52 0.48 -19.65 3.10
N GLU A 53 1.47 -19.43 2.24
CA GLU A 53 2.64 -20.30 2.16
C GLU A 53 3.93 -19.66 2.71
N LEU A 54 4.03 -18.32 2.76
CA LEU A 54 5.22 -17.66 3.30
C LEU A 54 5.25 -17.72 4.83
N ARG A 55 6.42 -18.00 5.39
CA ARG A 55 6.65 -18.13 6.84
C ARG A 55 7.41 -16.95 7.43
N THR A 56 8.26 -16.31 6.63
CA THR A 56 9.09 -15.17 7.05
C THR A 56 8.43 -13.81 6.75
N ALA A 57 7.29 -13.82 6.06
CA ALA A 57 6.52 -12.63 5.72
C ALA A 57 5.76 -12.07 6.92
N ILE A 58 5.76 -10.74 7.04
CA ILE A 58 4.91 -10.03 8.00
C ILE A 58 3.61 -9.57 7.34
N ARG A 59 3.71 -9.00 6.13
CA ARG A 59 2.55 -8.51 5.35
C ARG A 59 2.80 -8.62 3.87
N VAL A 60 1.73 -8.91 3.13
CA VAL A 60 1.71 -8.81 1.66
C VAL A 60 0.96 -7.52 1.30
N LEU A 61 1.65 -6.60 0.65
CA LEU A 61 1.14 -5.28 0.29
C LEU A 61 1.03 -5.15 -1.23
N SER A 62 -0.05 -4.54 -1.72
CA SER A 62 -0.17 -4.11 -3.11
C SER A 62 0.19 -2.63 -3.20
N ARG A 63 1.19 -2.28 -4.00
CA ARG A 63 1.55 -0.89 -4.27
C ARG A 63 0.63 -0.33 -5.34
N VAL A 64 -0.23 0.59 -4.95
CA VAL A 64 -1.26 1.15 -5.82
C VAL A 64 -0.94 2.54 -6.34
N GLY A 65 0.02 3.21 -5.71
CA GLY A 65 0.48 4.54 -6.13
C GLY A 65 1.90 4.82 -5.69
N ARG A 66 2.67 5.51 -6.54
CA ARG A 66 3.99 6.04 -6.21
C ARG A 66 4.16 7.38 -6.88
N PHE A 67 4.40 8.42 -6.09
CA PHE A 67 4.45 9.80 -6.58
C PHE A 67 5.30 10.68 -5.66
N ARG A 68 5.63 11.87 -6.14
CA ARG A 68 6.32 12.88 -5.35
C ARG A 68 5.36 13.55 -4.39
N ALA A 69 5.79 13.76 -3.14
CA ALA A 69 5.01 14.39 -2.08
C ALA A 69 5.94 15.18 -1.16
N ARG A 70 6.31 16.38 -1.58
CA ARG A 70 7.11 17.33 -0.78
C ARG A 70 6.26 18.07 0.24
N ASP A 71 5.00 18.27 -0.10
CA ASP A 71 4.05 19.02 0.71
C ASP A 71 2.68 18.32 0.74
N ALA A 72 1.77 18.89 1.54
CA ALA A 72 0.42 18.37 1.73
C ALA A 72 -0.41 18.34 0.45
N ASP A 73 -0.19 19.29 -0.46
CA ASP A 73 -0.96 19.41 -1.70
C ASP A 73 -0.48 18.39 -2.74
N GLU A 74 0.83 18.16 -2.84
CA GLU A 74 1.38 17.09 -3.67
C GLU A 74 0.93 15.72 -3.17
N LEU A 75 0.93 15.50 -1.86
CA LEU A 75 0.43 14.26 -1.24
C LEU A 75 -1.04 14.02 -1.56
N TYR A 76 -1.89 15.02 -1.37
CA TYR A 76 -3.32 14.94 -1.67
C TYR A 76 -3.58 14.67 -3.16
N ARG A 77 -2.96 15.46 -4.06
CA ARG A 77 -3.11 15.28 -5.51
C ARG A 77 -2.61 13.92 -6.00
N GLY A 78 -1.51 13.42 -5.42
CA GLY A 78 -0.99 12.10 -5.73
C GLY A 78 -1.94 10.98 -5.31
N ALA A 79 -2.52 11.07 -4.12
CA ALA A 79 -3.49 10.11 -3.62
C ALA A 79 -4.81 10.14 -4.42
N MET A 80 -5.24 11.31 -4.89
CA MET A 80 -6.42 11.48 -5.77
C MET A 80 -6.27 10.80 -7.14
N LYS A 81 -5.05 10.59 -7.61
CA LYS A 81 -4.80 9.92 -8.91
C LYS A 81 -4.97 8.40 -8.86
N VAL A 82 -4.93 7.80 -7.68
CA VAL A 82 -5.17 6.36 -7.51
C VAL A 82 -6.65 6.07 -7.66
N ASP A 83 -7.01 5.09 -8.48
CA ASP A 83 -8.41 4.70 -8.65
C ASP A 83 -8.89 3.82 -7.49
N TRP A 84 -9.38 4.44 -6.43
CA TRP A 84 -9.84 3.77 -5.23
C TRP A 84 -11.12 2.97 -5.43
N SER A 85 -11.94 3.29 -6.43
CA SER A 85 -13.16 2.54 -6.74
C SER A 85 -12.91 1.09 -7.17
N ARG A 86 -11.67 0.77 -7.54
CA ARG A 86 -11.25 -0.62 -7.84
C ARG A 86 -11.17 -1.50 -6.58
N PHE A 87 -11.04 -0.89 -5.41
CA PHE A 87 -10.80 -1.58 -4.13
C PHE A 87 -11.94 -1.39 -3.14
N LEU A 88 -12.74 -0.36 -3.29
CA LEU A 88 -13.73 0.09 -2.32
C LEU A 88 -15.10 0.22 -2.98
N GLY A 89 -16.07 -0.46 -2.39
CA GLY A 89 -17.50 -0.32 -2.72
C GLY A 89 -18.22 0.63 -1.77
N PRO A 90 -19.55 0.81 -1.96
CA PRO A 90 -20.35 1.78 -1.20
C PRO A 90 -20.35 1.54 0.32
N GLU A 91 -20.33 0.28 0.75
CA GLU A 91 -20.36 -0.12 2.17
C GLU A 91 -18.95 -0.29 2.78
N SER A 92 -17.90 0.02 2.01
CA SER A 92 -16.54 -0.21 2.46
C SER A 92 -16.12 0.79 3.53
N THR A 93 -15.31 0.32 4.47
CA THR A 93 -14.67 1.13 5.50
C THR A 93 -13.16 1.19 5.25
N ILE A 94 -12.53 2.28 5.64
CA ILE A 94 -11.09 2.49 5.44
C ILE A 94 -10.38 2.83 6.75
N ALA A 95 -9.10 2.47 6.81
CA ALA A 95 -8.16 3.05 7.76
C ALA A 95 -6.86 3.40 7.04
N VAL A 96 -6.31 4.55 7.34
CA VAL A 96 -5.04 5.01 6.77
C VAL A 96 -3.98 5.10 7.85
N ARG A 97 -2.80 4.56 7.57
CA ARG A 97 -1.63 4.66 8.45
C ARG A 97 -0.50 5.36 7.70
N GLY A 98 0.03 6.43 8.28
CA GLY A 98 1.19 7.15 7.77
C GLY A 98 2.49 6.64 8.39
N GLN A 99 3.55 6.59 7.57
CA GLN A 99 4.93 6.42 8.00
C GLN A 99 5.80 7.39 7.20
N THR A 100 6.68 8.09 7.88
CA THR A 100 7.57 9.07 7.24
C THR A 100 9.00 8.85 7.70
N ARG A 101 9.94 9.06 6.79
CA ARG A 101 11.36 9.05 7.08
C ARG A 101 12.10 10.02 6.17
N ASP A 102 12.95 10.85 6.76
CA ASP A 102 13.79 11.84 6.05
C ASP A 102 12.96 12.75 5.11
N SER A 103 11.80 13.22 5.55
CA SER A 103 10.83 14.01 4.77
C SER A 103 10.41 15.27 5.49
N GLU A 104 10.12 16.32 4.74
CA GLU A 104 9.47 17.54 5.24
C GLU A 104 8.07 17.24 5.83
N LEU A 105 7.40 16.21 5.30
CA LEU A 105 6.16 15.69 5.86
C LEU A 105 6.48 14.67 6.97
N ASP A 106 6.84 15.16 8.14
CA ASP A 106 7.31 14.34 9.26
C ASP A 106 6.19 13.88 10.22
N HIS A 107 5.03 14.51 10.16
CA HIS A 107 3.91 14.21 11.05
C HIS A 107 3.00 13.10 10.51
N THR A 108 3.16 11.88 11.02
CA THR A 108 2.50 10.66 10.50
C THR A 108 0.98 10.70 10.54
N LEU A 109 0.38 11.29 11.58
CA LEU A 109 -1.08 11.45 11.69
C LEU A 109 -1.62 12.44 10.65
N PHE A 110 -0.91 13.51 10.39
CA PHE A 110 -1.27 14.47 9.36
C PHE A 110 -1.23 13.84 7.97
N VAL A 111 -0.17 13.08 7.67
CA VAL A 111 -0.04 12.31 6.41
C VAL A 111 -1.22 11.34 6.25
N ALA A 112 -1.55 10.59 7.30
CA ALA A 112 -2.68 9.66 7.28
C ALA A 112 -4.02 10.38 7.03
N GLN A 113 -4.26 11.51 7.68
CA GLN A 113 -5.46 12.31 7.46
C GLN A 113 -5.54 12.87 6.05
N ARG A 114 -4.44 13.39 5.52
CA ARG A 114 -4.42 13.99 4.18
C ARG A 114 -4.68 12.96 3.09
N VAL A 115 -4.10 11.76 3.20
CA VAL A 115 -4.40 10.64 2.30
C VAL A 115 -5.85 10.17 2.46
N LYS A 116 -6.35 10.05 3.69
CA LYS A 116 -7.75 9.69 3.95
C LYS A 116 -8.71 10.69 3.29
N ASP A 117 -8.44 11.98 3.39
CA ASP A 117 -9.28 13.02 2.78
C ASP A 117 -9.31 12.86 1.25
N ALA A 118 -8.16 12.64 0.62
CA ALA A 118 -8.08 12.40 -0.82
C ALA A 118 -8.89 11.17 -1.26
N VAL A 119 -8.78 10.05 -0.52
CA VAL A 119 -9.55 8.83 -0.79
C VAL A 119 -11.05 9.08 -0.69
N CYS A 120 -11.47 9.73 0.40
CA CYS A 120 -12.88 10.04 0.65
C CYS A 120 -13.46 10.99 -0.40
N ASP A 121 -12.71 12.01 -0.77
CA ASP A 121 -13.15 13.02 -1.75
C ASP A 121 -13.26 12.40 -3.14
N GLN A 122 -12.27 11.60 -3.57
CA GLN A 122 -12.33 10.93 -4.87
C GLN A 122 -13.52 9.98 -4.96
N LEU A 123 -13.76 9.17 -3.93
CA LEU A 123 -14.90 8.24 -3.95
C LEU A 123 -16.22 8.98 -3.93
N ARG A 124 -16.33 10.05 -3.15
CA ARG A 124 -17.54 10.89 -3.17
C ARG A 124 -17.80 11.53 -4.54
N GLU A 125 -16.77 12.01 -5.22
CA GLU A 125 -16.88 12.59 -6.57
C GLU A 125 -17.31 11.53 -7.60
N ARG A 126 -16.78 10.30 -7.50
CA ARG A 126 -17.05 9.23 -8.48
C ARG A 126 -18.35 8.45 -8.21
N THR A 127 -18.66 8.21 -6.96
CA THR A 127 -19.74 7.28 -6.56
C THR A 127 -20.86 7.96 -5.78
N GLY A 128 -20.68 9.22 -5.37
CA GLY A 128 -21.60 9.93 -4.49
C GLY A 128 -21.51 9.50 -3.01
N VAL A 129 -20.72 8.46 -2.70
CA VAL A 129 -20.63 7.89 -1.35
C VAL A 129 -19.24 8.15 -0.76
N ARG A 130 -19.22 8.62 0.47
CA ARG A 130 -18.00 8.78 1.27
C ARG A 130 -17.81 7.55 2.17
N PRO A 131 -16.68 6.84 2.08
CA PRO A 131 -16.44 5.69 2.94
C PRO A 131 -16.30 6.12 4.41
N SER A 132 -16.78 5.27 5.31
CA SER A 132 -16.61 5.44 6.75
C SER A 132 -15.20 5.01 7.19
N VAL A 133 -14.75 5.55 8.32
CA VAL A 133 -13.47 5.18 8.91
C VAL A 133 -13.69 4.16 10.01
N ASP A 134 -13.03 3.01 9.90
CA ASP A 134 -12.95 2.00 10.96
C ASP A 134 -11.47 1.67 11.21
N LYS A 135 -10.97 2.06 12.37
CA LYS A 135 -9.57 1.84 12.74
C LYS A 135 -9.26 0.40 13.14
N ASN A 136 -10.25 -0.32 13.60
CA ASN A 136 -10.10 -1.67 14.16
C ASN A 136 -10.20 -2.75 13.08
N SER A 137 -11.28 -2.75 12.31
CA SER A 137 -11.58 -3.76 11.29
C SER A 137 -12.00 -3.15 9.95
N PRO A 138 -11.15 -2.34 9.32
CA PRO A 138 -11.49 -1.72 8.04
C PRO A 138 -11.56 -2.76 6.92
N THR A 139 -12.44 -2.51 5.94
CA THR A 139 -12.46 -3.28 4.69
C THR A 139 -11.14 -3.15 3.94
N LEU A 140 -10.56 -1.94 3.91
CA LEU A 140 -9.27 -1.68 3.31
C LEU A 140 -8.37 -0.89 4.27
N ARG A 141 -7.16 -1.40 4.50
CA ARG A 141 -6.12 -0.69 5.21
C ARG A 141 -5.12 -0.11 4.22
N ILE A 142 -4.98 1.20 4.23
CA ILE A 142 -4.08 1.94 3.35
C ILE A 142 -2.84 2.35 4.15
N HIS A 143 -1.67 2.04 3.62
CA HIS A 143 -0.38 2.48 4.16
C HIS A 143 0.19 3.58 3.27
N ALA A 144 0.46 4.74 3.84
CA ALA A 144 1.14 5.84 3.19
C ALA A 144 2.58 5.88 3.73
N HIS A 145 3.52 5.44 2.94
CA HIS A 145 4.95 5.44 3.28
C HIS A 145 5.65 6.54 2.51
N ILE A 146 6.21 7.51 3.24
CA ILE A 146 7.00 8.61 2.67
C ILE A 146 8.47 8.42 3.05
N PHE A 147 9.31 8.37 2.03
CA PHE A 147 10.76 8.39 2.19
C PHE A 147 11.33 9.54 1.36
N LYS A 148 12.02 10.47 2.03
CA LYS A 148 12.42 11.76 1.47
C LYS A 148 11.18 12.47 0.93
N ASP A 149 11.12 12.75 -0.35
CA ASP A 149 10.00 13.42 -1.01
C ASP A 149 9.12 12.48 -1.84
N ARG A 150 9.19 11.16 -1.58
CA ARG A 150 8.46 10.15 -2.37
C ARG A 150 7.48 9.36 -1.50
N CYS A 151 6.20 9.44 -1.88
CA CYS A 151 5.14 8.67 -1.27
C CYS A 151 4.87 7.39 -2.06
N THR A 152 4.69 6.28 -1.34
CA THR A 152 4.19 5.01 -1.85
C THR A 152 2.93 4.64 -1.08
N LEU A 153 1.85 4.36 -1.79
CA LEU A 153 0.58 3.89 -1.24
C LEU A 153 0.38 2.41 -1.58
#